data_b9defcd6702f62f7eceb9216224a3ec7
#
_entry.id   b9defcd6702f62f7eceb9216224a3ec7
#
_cell.length_a   1.000
_cell.length_b   1.000
_cell.length_c   1.000
_cell.angle_alpha   90.00
_cell.angle_beta   90.00
_cell.angle_gamma   90.00
#
_symmetry.space_group_name_H-M   'P 1'
#
loop_
_entity.id
_entity.type
_entity.pdbx_description
1 polymer ?
#
loop_
_entity_poly.entity_id
_entity_poly.type
_entity_poly.pdbx_seq_one_letter_code
_entity_poly.pdbx_strand_id
1 'polypeptide(L)'
;RFSNRKPEGSINVSLDAQAKDDLIQTSLNWGNSSAVTYSGKLAAATHFIRTQAEDQNKKRSRSNKSIPALKTVVDVQKTDIILNDTLWEIHPSKVVIDSGKIYIDDFYFSHKDRYLRINGTISKQPQDTVRLDLKDINIGYVFDIADLGVNFKGEATGPAYASGVLEKPVMYTDLFIRDLGLNDGLLGDANIHGEWHQEVEGIYLDAHIH
;
A
#
# COMPACT_ATOMS: atom_id res chain seq x y z
N ARG A 1 10.63 -19.35 6.00
CA ARG A 1 10.84 -19.82 4.61
C ARG A 1 9.48 -19.90 3.95
N PHE A 2 9.17 -18.96 3.08
CA PHE A 2 7.97 -19.03 2.26
C PHE A 2 8.38 -19.62 0.91
N SER A 3 7.84 -20.78 0.55
CA SER A 3 8.02 -21.32 -0.79
C SER A 3 6.87 -20.85 -1.67
N ASN A 4 7.19 -20.15 -2.75
CA ASN A 4 6.23 -19.86 -3.78
C ASN A 4 5.89 -21.16 -4.52
N ARG A 5 4.62 -21.40 -4.85
CA ARG A 5 4.17 -22.58 -5.61
C ARG A 5 4.63 -22.61 -7.08
N LYS A 6 5.22 -21.52 -7.58
CA LYS A 6 5.90 -21.49 -8.88
C LYS A 6 7.26 -22.19 -8.73
N PRO A 7 7.70 -23.06 -9.66
CA PRO A 7 8.93 -23.84 -9.53
C PRO A 7 10.24 -23.04 -9.58
N GLU A 8 10.18 -21.73 -9.60
CA GLU A 8 11.30 -20.83 -9.80
C GLU A 8 11.72 -20.13 -8.50
N GLY A 9 12.32 -20.89 -7.60
CA GLY A 9 13.12 -20.33 -6.53
C GLY A 9 12.38 -20.10 -5.20
N SER A 10 13.14 -20.09 -4.13
CA SER A 10 12.69 -19.75 -2.78
C SER A 10 12.96 -18.27 -2.51
N ILE A 11 12.00 -17.57 -1.89
CA ILE A 11 12.23 -16.25 -1.31
C ILE A 11 12.69 -16.43 0.14
N ASN A 12 13.83 -15.84 0.47
CA ASN A 12 14.32 -15.75 1.84
C ASN A 12 13.85 -14.41 2.40
N VAL A 13 13.24 -14.44 3.58
CA VAL A 13 12.79 -13.23 4.29
C VAL A 13 13.36 -13.26 5.68
N SER A 14 13.95 -12.15 6.12
CA SER A 14 14.36 -11.94 7.50
C SER A 14 13.81 -10.61 8.02
N LEU A 15 13.38 -10.62 9.27
CA LEU A 15 12.94 -9.45 10.01
C LEU A 15 13.85 -9.26 11.21
N ASP A 16 14.50 -8.12 11.29
CA ASP A 16 15.27 -7.66 12.44
C ASP A 16 14.50 -6.54 13.13
N ALA A 17 14.39 -6.61 14.46
CA ALA A 17 13.74 -5.58 15.25
C ALA A 17 14.55 -5.29 16.52
N GLN A 18 14.80 -4.01 16.78
CA GLN A 18 15.46 -3.53 17.98
C GLN A 18 14.57 -2.51 18.67
N ALA A 19 14.24 -2.78 19.93
CA ALA A 19 13.40 -1.90 20.74
C ALA A 19 14.24 -1.20 21.82
N LYS A 20 14.04 0.12 21.96
CA LYS A 20 14.59 0.92 23.04
C LYS A 20 13.60 2.00 23.41
N ASP A 21 13.17 2.02 24.66
CA ASP A 21 12.17 2.95 25.19
C ASP A 21 10.85 2.91 24.36
N ASP A 22 10.49 4.00 23.72
CA ASP A 22 9.31 4.16 22.87
C ASP A 22 9.60 4.03 21.37
N LEU A 23 10.84 3.63 21.02
CA LEU A 23 11.32 3.49 19.66
C LEU A 23 11.56 2.02 19.32
N ILE A 24 11.00 1.55 18.20
CA ILE A 24 11.37 0.29 17.57
C ILE A 24 11.96 0.57 16.20
N GLN A 25 13.20 0.14 16.00
CA GLN A 25 13.82 0.11 14.68
C GLN A 25 13.59 -1.27 14.06
N THR A 26 13.06 -1.29 12.85
CA THR A 26 12.78 -2.53 12.11
C THR A 26 13.48 -2.52 10.77
N SER A 27 13.92 -3.71 10.33
CA SER A 27 14.49 -3.93 9.01
C SER A 27 13.97 -5.26 8.47
N LEU A 28 13.18 -5.17 7.41
CA LEU A 28 12.70 -6.32 6.64
C LEU A 28 13.61 -6.50 5.42
N ASN A 29 14.28 -7.64 5.34
CA ASN A 29 15.11 -7.98 4.20
C ASN A 29 14.50 -9.17 3.47
N TRP A 30 14.55 -9.15 2.14
CA TRP A 30 14.11 -10.27 1.31
C TRP A 30 15.02 -10.43 0.10
N GLY A 31 15.05 -11.63 -0.44
CA GLY A 31 15.78 -11.92 -1.66
C GLY A 31 15.41 -13.29 -2.18
N ASN A 32 15.46 -13.46 -3.49
CA ASN A 32 15.29 -14.73 -4.16
C ASN A 32 16.61 -15.21 -4.78
N SER A 33 16.64 -16.46 -5.20
CA SER A 33 17.77 -17.09 -5.89
C SER A 33 17.41 -17.56 -7.31
N SER A 34 16.38 -16.96 -7.92
CA SER A 34 15.96 -17.28 -9.29
C SER A 34 16.70 -16.45 -10.35
N ALA A 35 16.45 -16.78 -11.63
CA ALA A 35 17.05 -16.06 -12.76
C ALA A 35 16.62 -14.58 -12.82
N VAL A 36 15.44 -14.25 -12.28
CA VAL A 36 14.92 -12.88 -12.14
C VAL A 36 15.05 -12.45 -10.69
N THR A 37 15.63 -11.28 -10.46
CA THR A 37 15.96 -10.81 -9.12
C THR A 37 14.81 -10.05 -8.47
N TYR A 38 14.43 -10.50 -7.29
CA TYR A 38 13.56 -9.81 -6.36
C TYR A 38 14.27 -9.71 -5.02
N SER A 39 14.75 -8.55 -4.66
CA SER A 39 15.45 -8.35 -3.40
C SER A 39 15.28 -6.95 -2.87
N GLY A 40 15.47 -6.78 -1.58
CA GLY A 40 15.40 -5.46 -0.98
C GLY A 40 15.56 -5.50 0.53
N LYS A 41 15.62 -4.29 1.08
CA LYS A 41 15.63 -4.03 2.50
C LYS A 41 14.69 -2.86 2.77
N LEU A 42 13.65 -3.07 3.54
CA LEU A 42 12.80 -1.98 4.04
C LEU A 42 13.15 -1.69 5.49
N ALA A 43 13.56 -0.46 5.76
CA ALA A 43 13.88 -0.03 7.12
C ALA A 43 12.90 1.05 7.58
N ALA A 44 12.48 0.97 8.83
CA ALA A 44 11.60 1.95 9.45
C ALA A 44 11.94 2.16 10.93
N ALA A 45 11.69 3.37 11.40
CA ALA A 45 11.70 3.73 12.81
C ALA A 45 10.26 3.95 13.28
N THR A 46 9.83 3.20 14.29
CA THR A 46 8.47 3.29 14.83
C THR A 46 8.50 3.87 16.24
N HIS A 47 7.80 4.99 16.43
CA HIS A 47 7.65 5.66 17.71
C HIS A 47 6.24 5.45 18.26
N PHE A 48 6.16 5.11 19.54
CA PHE A 48 4.90 4.93 20.27
C PHE A 48 4.68 6.11 21.22
N ILE A 49 3.66 6.91 20.96
CA ILE A 49 3.34 8.10 21.74
C ILE A 49 2.04 7.83 22.52
N ARG A 50 2.12 7.84 23.85
CA ARG A 50 0.93 7.73 24.69
C ARG A 50 0.26 9.09 24.77
N THR A 51 -0.92 9.21 24.20
CA THR A 51 -1.74 10.41 24.29
C THR A 51 -2.66 10.27 25.50
N GLN A 52 -2.62 11.21 26.45
CA GLN A 52 -3.65 11.29 27.48
C GLN A 52 -4.95 11.69 26.78
N ALA A 53 -6.00 10.88 26.91
CA ALA A 53 -7.31 11.28 26.44
C ALA A 53 -7.74 12.53 27.22
N GLU A 54 -7.84 13.69 26.57
CA GLU A 54 -8.49 14.87 27.12
C GLU A 54 -9.99 14.60 27.28
N ASP A 55 -10.37 14.16 28.47
CA ASP A 55 -11.76 13.99 28.86
C ASP A 55 -12.35 15.37 29.21
N GLN A 56 -12.71 16.18 28.20
CA GLN A 56 -13.33 17.50 28.42
C GLN A 56 -14.80 17.41 28.86
N ASN A 57 -15.39 16.24 29.07
CA ASN A 57 -16.79 16.16 29.51
C ASN A 57 -17.20 14.85 30.19
N LYS A 58 -16.59 14.51 31.35
CA LYS A 58 -17.22 13.50 32.22
C LYS A 58 -17.28 13.95 33.67
N LYS A 59 -18.45 14.40 34.07
CA LYS A 59 -18.88 14.43 35.47
C LYS A 59 -18.76 13.01 36.04
N ARG A 60 -17.89 12.90 37.06
CA ARG A 60 -17.82 11.86 38.09
C ARG A 60 -18.60 10.56 37.85
N SER A 61 -17.94 9.57 37.26
CA SER A 61 -18.25 8.17 37.53
C SER A 61 -16.95 7.49 37.96
N ARG A 62 -16.95 6.92 39.15
CA ARG A 62 -15.87 6.08 39.69
C ARG A 62 -15.82 4.82 38.83
N SER A 63 -14.62 4.46 38.39
CA SER A 63 -14.29 3.18 37.72
C SER A 63 -14.48 3.16 36.20
N ASN A 64 -13.57 3.80 35.49
CA ASN A 64 -13.06 3.24 34.22
C ASN A 64 -11.66 3.85 34.00
N LYS A 65 -10.60 3.05 34.13
CA LYS A 65 -9.28 3.45 33.65
C LYS A 65 -9.41 3.64 32.15
N SER A 66 -9.45 4.88 31.67
CA SER A 66 -9.32 5.16 30.24
C SER A 66 -7.97 4.60 29.79
N ILE A 67 -8.01 3.62 28.91
CA ILE A 67 -6.80 3.12 28.26
C ILE A 67 -6.25 4.30 27.44
N PRO A 68 -5.02 4.76 27.70
CA PRO A 68 -4.46 5.87 26.94
C PRO A 68 -4.44 5.49 25.46
N ALA A 69 -4.92 6.40 24.62
CA ALA A 69 -4.85 6.21 23.18
C ALA A 69 -3.37 6.14 22.77
N LEU A 70 -3.00 5.13 22.02
CA LEU A 70 -1.65 4.92 21.51
C LEU A 70 -1.57 5.47 20.08
N LYS A 71 -0.80 6.52 19.90
CA LYS A 71 -0.42 7.03 18.59
C LYS A 71 0.90 6.38 18.16
N THR A 72 0.92 5.80 16.97
CA THR A 72 2.11 5.16 16.41
C THR A 72 2.57 5.98 15.21
N VAL A 73 3.83 6.36 15.20
CA VAL A 73 4.47 7.08 14.09
C VAL A 73 5.53 6.18 13.48
N VAL A 74 5.41 5.89 12.20
CA VAL A 74 6.35 5.07 11.44
C VAL A 74 7.06 5.96 10.43
N ASP A 75 8.35 6.16 10.63
CA ASP A 75 9.23 6.87 9.69
C ASP A 75 9.90 5.82 8.79
N VAL A 76 9.43 5.72 7.54
CA VAL A 76 10.01 4.87 6.50
C VAL A 76 11.29 5.51 6.01
N GLN A 77 12.37 4.75 6.00
CA GLN A 77 13.67 5.24 5.55
C GLN A 77 13.85 5.04 4.05
N LYS A 78 14.68 5.90 3.45
CA LYS A 78 15.11 5.73 2.07
C LYS A 78 15.75 4.35 1.90
N THR A 79 15.31 3.63 0.87
CA THR A 79 15.89 2.33 0.54
C THR A 79 15.73 1.99 -0.93
N ASP A 80 16.63 1.17 -1.43
CA ASP A 80 16.60 0.63 -2.77
C ASP A 80 16.12 -0.82 -2.73
N ILE A 81 15.22 -1.17 -3.65
CA ILE A 81 14.74 -2.53 -3.83
C ILE A 81 14.86 -2.94 -5.29
N ILE A 82 15.03 -4.22 -5.54
CA ILE A 82 15.10 -4.78 -6.89
C ILE A 82 13.81 -5.58 -7.12
N LEU A 83 13.04 -5.17 -8.11
CA LEU A 83 11.85 -5.87 -8.56
C LEU A 83 12.03 -6.22 -10.04
N ASN A 84 12.02 -7.51 -10.36
CA ASN A 84 12.20 -7.99 -11.74
C ASN A 84 13.44 -7.38 -12.42
N ASP A 85 14.61 -7.54 -11.76
CA ASP A 85 15.91 -7.00 -12.17
C ASP A 85 15.98 -5.46 -12.29
N THR A 86 14.93 -4.75 -11.90
CA THR A 86 14.84 -3.29 -11.97
C THR A 86 15.01 -2.69 -10.57
N LEU A 87 15.95 -1.75 -10.46
CA LEU A 87 16.19 -1.01 -9.22
C LEU A 87 15.12 0.05 -9.02
N TRP A 88 14.40 -0.02 -7.91
CA TRP A 88 13.41 0.95 -7.48
C TRP A 88 13.84 1.60 -6.17
N GLU A 89 13.47 2.86 -5.99
CA GLU A 89 13.74 3.63 -4.78
C GLU A 89 12.46 3.87 -3.99
N ILE A 90 12.46 3.53 -2.71
CA ILE A 90 11.48 3.97 -1.73
C ILE A 90 12.03 5.25 -1.09
N HIS A 91 11.29 6.35 -1.21
CA HIS A 91 11.67 7.62 -0.61
C HIS A 91 11.24 7.68 0.85
N PRO A 92 11.90 8.51 1.68
CA PRO A 92 11.47 8.72 3.07
C PRO A 92 10.02 9.15 3.12
N SER A 93 9.25 8.51 3.96
CA SER A 93 7.83 8.84 4.16
C SER A 93 7.41 8.60 5.61
N LYS A 94 6.28 9.17 5.98
CA LYS A 94 5.74 9.03 7.33
C LYS A 94 4.35 8.42 7.30
N VAL A 95 4.13 7.43 8.16
CA VAL A 95 2.81 6.86 8.41
C VAL A 95 2.45 7.07 9.87
N VAL A 96 1.28 7.63 10.13
CA VAL A 96 0.77 7.87 11.48
C VAL A 96 -0.49 7.06 11.69
N ILE A 97 -0.49 6.21 12.72
CA ILE A 97 -1.66 5.44 13.14
C ILE A 97 -2.16 6.04 14.44
N ASP A 98 -3.36 6.58 14.41
CA ASP A 98 -3.98 7.25 15.54
C ASP A 98 -5.49 7.05 15.55
N SER A 99 -6.04 6.61 16.67
CA SER A 99 -7.49 6.52 16.89
C SER A 99 -8.26 5.81 15.76
N GLY A 100 -7.69 4.74 15.22
CA GLY A 100 -8.29 3.96 14.14
C GLY A 100 -8.16 4.58 12.74
N LYS A 101 -7.35 5.62 12.59
CA LYS A 101 -6.98 6.24 11.32
C LYS A 101 -5.52 5.96 11.00
N ILE A 102 -5.21 5.81 9.72
CA ILE A 102 -3.86 5.68 9.18
C ILE A 102 -3.63 6.85 8.23
N TYR A 103 -2.75 7.76 8.62
CA TYR A 103 -2.34 8.89 7.80
C TYR A 103 -1.06 8.51 7.07
N ILE A 104 -1.05 8.63 5.75
CA ILE A 104 0.11 8.40 4.90
C ILE A 104 0.56 9.75 4.37
N ASP A 105 1.76 10.16 4.76
CA ASP A 105 2.38 11.39 4.31
C ASP A 105 3.39 11.06 3.21
N ASP A 106 2.89 11.16 1.98
CA ASP A 106 3.68 11.10 0.75
C ASP A 106 4.58 9.87 0.62
N PHE A 107 4.00 8.66 0.69
CA PHE A 107 4.74 7.46 0.29
C PHE A 107 5.04 7.53 -1.20
N TYR A 108 6.31 7.58 -1.56
CA TYR A 108 6.78 7.70 -2.93
C TYR A 108 7.76 6.58 -3.26
N PHE A 109 7.42 5.84 -4.30
CA PHE A 109 8.15 4.69 -4.80
C PHE A 109 8.42 4.91 -6.29
N SER A 110 9.69 4.89 -6.74
CA SER A 110 10.03 5.32 -8.08
C SER A 110 11.19 4.55 -8.72
N HIS A 111 11.17 4.50 -10.05
CA HIS A 111 12.27 4.11 -10.90
C HIS A 111 12.34 5.05 -12.11
N LYS A 112 13.34 5.93 -12.19
CA LYS A 112 13.43 7.01 -13.21
C LYS A 112 12.17 7.87 -13.17
N ASP A 113 11.40 7.88 -14.27
CA ASP A 113 10.16 8.64 -14.42
C ASP A 113 8.88 7.84 -14.10
N ARG A 114 9.01 6.57 -13.79
CA ARG A 114 7.93 5.69 -13.31
C ARG A 114 7.76 5.85 -11.82
N TYR A 115 6.52 5.91 -11.34
CA TYR A 115 6.29 6.01 -9.91
C TYR A 115 4.90 5.55 -9.45
N LEU A 116 4.86 5.17 -8.19
CA LEU A 116 3.65 5.04 -7.39
C LEU A 116 3.78 6.01 -6.20
N ARG A 117 2.81 6.90 -6.06
CA ARG A 117 2.71 7.83 -4.94
C ARG A 117 1.41 7.60 -4.19
N ILE A 118 1.48 7.52 -2.88
CA ILE A 118 0.32 7.30 -2.01
C ILE A 118 0.31 8.38 -0.94
N ASN A 119 -0.82 9.08 -0.79
CA ASN A 119 -1.02 10.02 0.30
C ASN A 119 -2.48 10.04 0.75
N GLY A 120 -2.73 10.55 1.96
CA GLY A 120 -4.07 10.71 2.50
C GLY A 120 -4.35 9.86 3.73
N THR A 121 -5.62 9.58 3.97
CA THR A 121 -6.09 8.96 5.21
C THR A 121 -6.92 7.72 4.93
N ILE A 122 -6.54 6.61 5.55
CA ILE A 122 -7.29 5.36 5.55
C ILE A 122 -8.04 5.27 6.89
N SER A 123 -9.36 5.18 6.84
CA SER A 123 -10.20 5.06 8.03
C SER A 123 -11.54 4.42 7.70
N LYS A 124 -12.43 4.35 8.69
CA LYS A 124 -13.84 3.98 8.53
C LYS A 124 -14.72 5.13 8.01
N GLN A 125 -14.20 6.36 8.02
CA GLN A 125 -14.99 7.55 7.70
C GLN A 125 -15.05 7.79 6.20
N PRO A 126 -16.24 8.04 5.63
CA PRO A 126 -16.38 8.27 4.18
C PRO A 126 -15.65 9.51 3.65
N GLN A 127 -15.41 10.51 4.52
CA GLN A 127 -14.69 11.73 4.15
C GLN A 127 -13.17 11.58 4.13
N ASP A 128 -12.65 10.53 4.78
CA ASP A 128 -11.22 10.26 4.79
C ASP A 128 -10.85 9.50 3.50
N THR A 129 -9.98 10.09 2.71
CA THR A 129 -9.61 9.58 1.39
C THR A 129 -8.12 9.30 1.32
N VAL A 130 -7.76 8.18 0.75
CA VAL A 130 -6.41 7.88 0.29
C VAL A 130 -6.37 8.01 -1.23
N ARG A 131 -5.33 8.66 -1.72
CA ARG A 131 -5.05 8.85 -3.16
C ARG A 131 -3.80 8.08 -3.54
N LEU A 132 -3.89 7.40 -4.68
CA LEU A 132 -2.78 6.78 -5.38
C LEU A 132 -2.60 7.51 -6.72
N ASP A 133 -1.37 7.89 -7.03
CA ASP A 133 -1.00 8.36 -8.37
C ASP A 133 0.02 7.38 -8.95
N LEU A 134 -0.29 6.86 -10.13
CA LEU A 134 0.54 5.91 -10.84
C LEU A 134 1.09 6.55 -12.12
N LYS A 135 2.33 6.24 -12.44
CA LYS A 135 2.93 6.55 -13.74
C LYS A 135 3.73 5.36 -14.24
N ASP A 136 3.27 4.77 -15.34
CA ASP A 136 3.89 3.61 -16.00
C ASP A 136 4.20 2.45 -15.03
N ILE A 137 3.24 2.14 -14.14
CA ILE A 137 3.34 1.04 -13.17
C ILE A 137 2.79 -0.24 -13.78
N ASN A 138 3.60 -1.30 -13.76
CA ASN A 138 3.16 -2.60 -14.22
C ASN A 138 2.09 -3.17 -13.27
N ILE A 139 0.86 -3.28 -13.78
CA ILE A 139 -0.28 -3.78 -13.00
C ILE A 139 -0.17 -5.27 -12.65
N GLY A 140 0.58 -6.05 -13.42
CA GLY A 140 0.80 -7.47 -13.14
C GLY A 140 1.39 -7.69 -11.75
N TYR A 141 2.26 -6.81 -11.26
CA TYR A 141 2.79 -6.91 -9.89
C TYR A 141 1.71 -6.78 -8.83
N VAL A 142 0.71 -5.91 -9.06
CA VAL A 142 -0.39 -5.71 -8.11
C VAL A 142 -1.28 -6.96 -8.06
N PHE A 143 -1.61 -7.51 -9.22
CA PHE A 143 -2.45 -8.71 -9.33
C PHE A 143 -1.74 -9.97 -8.81
N ASP A 144 -0.42 -10.09 -9.04
CA ASP A 144 0.40 -11.17 -8.52
C ASP A 144 0.47 -11.16 -6.98
N ILE A 145 0.62 -9.97 -6.38
CA ILE A 145 0.65 -9.81 -4.91
C ILE A 145 -0.71 -10.09 -4.29
N ALA A 146 -1.79 -9.65 -4.95
CA ALA A 146 -3.16 -9.81 -4.45
C ALA A 146 -3.72 -11.24 -4.64
N ASP A 147 -3.02 -12.11 -5.38
CA ASP A 147 -3.42 -13.51 -5.70
C ASP A 147 -4.88 -13.63 -6.21
N LEU A 148 -5.27 -12.70 -7.07
CA LEU A 148 -6.65 -12.59 -7.57
C LEU A 148 -7.01 -13.67 -8.62
N GLY A 149 -6.09 -14.57 -8.92
CA GLY A 149 -6.31 -15.68 -9.87
C GLY A 149 -6.46 -15.26 -11.33
N VAL A 150 -6.21 -13.97 -11.63
CA VAL A 150 -6.29 -13.39 -12.98
C VAL A 150 -4.96 -12.71 -13.28
N ASN A 151 -4.39 -12.99 -14.44
CA ASN A 151 -3.11 -12.42 -14.85
C ASN A 151 -3.34 -11.25 -15.81
N PHE A 152 -3.48 -10.05 -15.25
CA PHE A 152 -3.46 -8.82 -16.02
C PHE A 152 -2.03 -8.33 -16.23
N LYS A 153 -1.79 -7.77 -17.41
CA LYS A 153 -0.52 -7.15 -17.80
C LYS A 153 -0.78 -5.75 -18.32
N GLY A 154 0.24 -4.92 -18.35
CA GLY A 154 0.18 -3.56 -18.86
C GLY A 154 0.80 -2.57 -17.91
N GLU A 155 1.01 -1.35 -18.40
CA GLU A 155 1.59 -0.25 -17.64
C GLU A 155 0.52 0.83 -17.40
N ALA A 156 0.13 1.00 -16.13
CA ALA A 156 -0.92 1.92 -15.74
C ALA A 156 -0.38 3.31 -15.40
N THR A 157 -1.08 4.33 -15.88
CA THR A 157 -0.87 5.73 -15.55
C THR A 157 -2.21 6.38 -15.22
N GLY A 158 -2.26 7.13 -14.12
CA GLY A 158 -3.46 7.86 -13.69
C GLY A 158 -3.70 7.79 -12.19
N PRO A 159 -4.75 8.45 -11.72
CA PRO A 159 -5.14 8.47 -10.30
C PRO A 159 -6.09 7.34 -9.94
N ALA A 160 -5.99 6.91 -8.67
CA ALA A 160 -7.00 6.12 -7.99
C ALA A 160 -7.27 6.69 -6.60
N TYR A 161 -8.50 6.58 -6.15
CA TYR A 161 -8.96 7.11 -4.86
C TYR A 161 -9.75 6.04 -4.12
N ALA A 162 -9.62 6.01 -2.80
CA ALA A 162 -10.47 5.19 -1.96
C ALA A 162 -10.82 5.94 -0.68
N SER A 163 -12.08 5.84 -0.25
CA SER A 163 -12.56 6.41 1.02
C SER A 163 -13.30 5.35 1.82
N GLY A 164 -13.44 5.57 3.15
CA GLY A 164 -14.11 4.63 4.04
C GLY A 164 -13.50 3.21 4.05
N VAL A 165 -12.22 3.09 3.72
CA VAL A 165 -11.52 1.85 3.37
C VAL A 165 -11.66 0.74 4.42
N LEU A 166 -11.75 1.10 5.71
CA LEU A 166 -11.79 0.11 6.81
C LEU A 166 -13.21 -0.37 7.18
N GLU A 167 -14.25 0.13 6.50
CA GLU A 167 -15.63 -0.28 6.80
C GLU A 167 -16.47 -0.47 5.53
N LYS A 168 -16.67 0.59 4.76
CA LYS A 168 -17.44 0.59 3.52
C LYS A 168 -16.64 1.31 2.44
N PRO A 169 -15.72 0.61 1.76
CA PRO A 169 -14.85 1.24 0.79
C PRO A 169 -15.63 1.76 -0.40
N VAL A 170 -15.37 3.01 -0.77
CA VAL A 170 -15.78 3.59 -2.04
C VAL A 170 -14.50 3.86 -2.82
N MET A 171 -14.42 3.36 -4.03
CA MET A 171 -13.24 3.46 -4.87
C MET A 171 -13.59 4.13 -6.19
N TYR A 172 -12.68 4.92 -6.67
CA TYR A 172 -12.72 5.56 -7.97
C TYR A 172 -11.35 5.48 -8.62
N THR A 173 -11.31 5.20 -9.93
CA THR A 173 -10.08 5.20 -10.69
C THR A 173 -10.32 5.68 -12.10
N ASP A 174 -9.32 6.36 -12.66
CA ASP A 174 -9.28 6.80 -14.06
C ASP A 174 -7.86 6.55 -14.57
N LEU A 175 -7.67 5.37 -15.17
CA LEU A 175 -6.38 4.87 -15.57
C LEU A 175 -6.30 4.72 -17.07
N PHE A 176 -5.21 5.20 -17.67
CA PHE A 176 -4.74 4.75 -18.95
C PHE A 176 -3.79 3.56 -18.75
N ILE A 177 -4.06 2.45 -19.43
CA ILE A 177 -3.22 1.25 -19.40
C ILE A 177 -2.70 1.00 -20.80
N ARG A 178 -1.39 1.08 -20.95
CA ARG A 178 -0.70 0.73 -22.18
C ARG A 178 -0.45 -0.78 -22.23
N ASP A 179 -0.62 -1.37 -23.40
CA ASP A 179 -0.41 -2.81 -23.65
C ASP A 179 -1.20 -3.70 -22.66
N LEU A 180 -2.46 -3.36 -22.41
CA LEU A 180 -3.33 -4.17 -21.56
C LEU A 180 -3.42 -5.58 -22.12
N GLY A 181 -3.11 -6.54 -21.28
CA GLY A 181 -3.22 -7.95 -21.60
C GLY A 181 -3.96 -8.73 -20.51
N LEU A 182 -4.60 -9.80 -20.92
CA LEU A 182 -5.28 -10.74 -20.04
C LEU A 182 -4.75 -12.14 -20.32
N ASN A 183 -4.12 -12.76 -19.33
CA ASN A 183 -3.39 -14.02 -19.48
C ASN A 183 -2.33 -13.92 -20.60
N ASP A 184 -2.48 -14.66 -21.69
CA ASP A 184 -1.56 -14.63 -22.84
C ASP A 184 -2.06 -13.76 -24.00
N GLY A 185 -3.23 -13.15 -23.87
CA GLY A 185 -3.83 -12.29 -24.89
C GLY A 185 -3.48 -10.82 -24.68
N LEU A 186 -2.96 -10.15 -25.72
CA LEU A 186 -2.86 -8.71 -25.78
C LEU A 186 -4.20 -8.13 -26.24
N LEU A 187 -4.75 -7.17 -25.48
CA LEU A 187 -6.01 -6.50 -25.79
C LEU A 187 -5.78 -5.15 -26.48
N GLY A 188 -4.69 -4.46 -26.17
CA GLY A 188 -4.35 -3.14 -26.69
C GLY A 188 -4.26 -2.08 -25.58
N ASP A 189 -4.22 -0.81 -25.96
CA ASP A 189 -4.26 0.29 -25.00
C ASP A 189 -5.69 0.48 -24.49
N ALA A 190 -5.86 0.79 -23.21
CA ALA A 190 -7.17 0.92 -22.60
C ALA A 190 -7.27 2.14 -21.69
N ASN A 191 -8.41 2.83 -21.77
CA ASN A 191 -8.85 3.75 -20.73
C ASN A 191 -9.81 3.02 -19.81
N ILE A 192 -9.50 2.96 -18.53
CA ILE A 192 -10.29 2.27 -17.53
C ILE A 192 -10.82 3.26 -16.53
N HIS A 193 -12.13 3.39 -16.50
CA HIS A 193 -12.86 4.12 -15.48
C HIS A 193 -13.50 3.11 -14.52
N GLY A 194 -13.15 3.19 -13.26
CA GLY A 194 -13.63 2.27 -12.23
C GLY A 194 -14.33 3.02 -11.10
N GLU A 195 -15.51 2.56 -10.72
CA GLU A 195 -16.28 3.11 -9.61
C GLU A 195 -16.86 1.97 -8.77
N TRP A 196 -16.73 2.07 -7.44
CA TRP A 196 -17.36 1.14 -6.52
C TRP A 196 -18.82 1.47 -6.33
N HIS A 197 -19.70 0.52 -6.62
CA HIS A 197 -21.13 0.65 -6.37
C HIS A 197 -21.56 -0.16 -5.15
N GLN A 198 -21.99 0.55 -4.11
CA GLN A 198 -22.36 -0.03 -2.83
C GLN A 198 -23.61 -0.91 -2.91
N GLU A 199 -24.53 -0.62 -3.85
CA GLU A 199 -25.80 -1.35 -4.01
C GLU A 199 -25.61 -2.78 -4.50
N VAL A 200 -24.56 -3.01 -5.29
CA VAL A 200 -24.23 -4.32 -5.87
C VAL A 200 -23.01 -4.97 -5.23
N GLU A 201 -22.41 -4.29 -4.22
CA GLU A 201 -21.15 -4.70 -3.58
C GLU A 201 -20.06 -5.07 -4.60
N GLY A 202 -19.93 -4.27 -5.66
CA GLY A 202 -19.06 -4.55 -6.78
C GLY A 202 -18.44 -3.30 -7.39
N ILE A 203 -17.41 -3.52 -8.21
CA ILE A 203 -16.76 -2.46 -8.99
C ILE A 203 -17.40 -2.44 -10.38
N TYR A 204 -17.93 -1.30 -10.78
CA TYR A 204 -18.23 -1.03 -12.18
C TYR A 204 -16.93 -0.63 -12.87
N LEU A 205 -16.59 -1.36 -13.92
CA LEU A 205 -15.46 -1.05 -14.80
C LEU A 205 -15.99 -0.72 -16.17
N ASP A 206 -15.72 0.47 -16.64
CA ASP A 206 -15.87 0.86 -18.03
C ASP A 206 -14.48 0.89 -18.67
N ALA A 207 -14.29 0.06 -19.70
CA ALA A 207 -13.02 -0.11 -20.36
C ALA A 207 -13.17 0.15 -21.86
N HIS A 208 -12.52 1.20 -22.37
CA HIS A 208 -12.40 1.47 -23.79
C HIS A 208 -11.02 1.03 -24.26
N ILE A 209 -11.01 0.01 -25.12
CA ILE A 209 -9.80 -0.58 -25.70
C ILE A 209 -9.61 -0.03 -27.11
N HIS A 210 -8.37 0.35 -27.44
CA HIS A 210 -7.99 0.94 -28.72
C HIS A 210 -7.00 0.07 -29.49
#